data_44a07957db4cf968ef55384499362c0c
#
_entry.id   44a07957db4cf968ef55384499362c0c
#
_cell.length_a   1.000
_cell.length_b   1.000
_cell.length_c   1.000
_cell.angle_alpha   90.00
_cell.angle_beta   90.00
_cell.angle_gamma   90.00
#
_symmetry.space_group_name_H-M   'P 1'
#
loop_
_entity.id
_entity.type
_entity.pdbx_description
1 polymer ?
#
loop_
_entity_poly.entity_id
_entity_poly.type
_entity_poly.pdbx_seq_one_letter_code
_entity_poly.pdbx_strand_id
1 'polypeptide(L)'
;MTDTSTAVETAREYYNSHDAHTFYHSVWGGEDLHIGTYRLPEDSIFEASRRTVKRMAALSANLSDRCTVLDLGSGIGGSARYLAKTYRCQVVGLNLSEVENERHRKMNMEQGLDHLIEVIDGNFESIPKPDASFDLVWSQDAILHSANRGQVLSEANRVLKPGGEMIFTDPMQTEDCFHEFLDPILQRLFLQSLATPDFYRRTALDLGLEVLAYENQPQQLVNHYAKVLEETTAREQMLKDKGVSEEYLQHMKEGLKNWVLGGTYGHITWGLFHFRKH
;
A
#
# COMPACT_ATOMS: atom_id res chain seq x y z
N MET A 1 -5.11 16.02 20.02
CA MET A 1 -5.22 16.19 18.56
C MET A 1 -3.79 16.31 18.05
N THR A 2 -3.17 15.22 17.63
CA THR A 2 -1.92 15.29 16.84
C THR A 2 -2.31 15.86 15.51
N ASP A 3 -1.61 16.91 15.14
CA ASP A 3 -1.85 17.65 13.92
C ASP A 3 -1.66 16.67 12.73
N THR A 4 -2.61 16.64 11.81
CA THR A 4 -2.55 15.85 10.56
C THR A 4 -1.23 16.11 9.81
N SER A 5 -0.67 17.32 9.95
CA SER A 5 0.64 17.70 9.42
C SER A 5 1.78 16.83 9.97
N THR A 6 1.75 16.49 11.27
CA THR A 6 2.83 15.74 11.92
C THR A 6 2.90 14.28 11.44
N ALA A 7 1.76 13.60 11.24
CA ALA A 7 1.72 12.23 10.74
C ALA A 7 2.22 12.15 9.28
N VAL A 8 1.81 13.10 8.46
CA VAL A 8 2.24 13.24 7.06
C VAL A 8 3.75 13.46 6.97
N GLU A 9 4.30 14.38 7.76
CA GLU A 9 5.73 14.65 7.80
C GLU A 9 6.54 13.44 8.28
N THR A 10 6.07 12.76 9.32
CA THR A 10 6.75 11.55 9.84
C THR A 10 6.79 10.43 8.80
N ALA A 11 5.68 10.16 8.11
CA ALA A 11 5.65 9.17 7.04
C ALA A 11 6.60 9.55 5.89
N ARG A 12 6.60 10.83 5.49
CA ARG A 12 7.50 11.35 4.45
C ARG A 12 8.97 11.18 4.81
N GLU A 13 9.36 11.56 6.04
CA GLU A 13 10.75 11.43 6.51
C GLU A 13 11.19 9.96 6.58
N TYR A 14 10.32 9.06 7.04
CA TYR A 14 10.60 7.63 7.08
C TYR A 14 10.91 7.08 5.69
N TYR A 15 10.05 7.30 4.70
CA TYR A 15 10.24 6.77 3.35
C TYR A 15 11.36 7.48 2.56
N ASN A 16 11.71 8.71 2.93
CA ASN A 16 12.86 9.43 2.36
C ASN A 16 14.20 9.00 2.97
N SER A 17 14.22 8.21 4.06
CA SER A 17 15.46 7.80 4.71
C SER A 17 16.29 6.84 3.84
N HIS A 18 17.63 6.97 3.91
CA HIS A 18 18.54 6.07 3.19
C HIS A 18 18.35 4.60 3.59
N ASP A 19 18.17 4.34 4.87
CA ASP A 19 18.02 3.00 5.42
C ASP A 19 16.75 2.32 4.89
N ALA A 20 15.59 3.01 4.97
CA ALA A 20 14.33 2.48 4.46
C ALA A 20 14.41 2.21 2.94
N HIS A 21 14.91 3.19 2.17
CA HIS A 21 15.05 3.05 0.73
C HIS A 21 15.92 1.85 0.33
N THR A 22 17.11 1.70 0.96
CA THR A 22 18.03 0.60 0.67
C THR A 22 17.45 -0.75 1.11
N PHE A 23 16.78 -0.78 2.27
CA PHE A 23 16.13 -1.96 2.80
C PHE A 23 15.04 -2.48 1.88
N TYR A 24 14.02 -1.65 1.57
CA TYR A 24 12.89 -2.06 0.74
C TYR A 24 13.37 -2.53 -0.64
N HIS A 25 14.28 -1.81 -1.27
CA HIS A 25 14.81 -2.22 -2.57
C HIS A 25 15.58 -3.54 -2.53
N SER A 26 16.32 -3.80 -1.45
CA SER A 26 17.15 -5.00 -1.36
C SER A 26 16.38 -6.24 -0.92
N VAL A 27 15.32 -6.08 -0.12
CA VAL A 27 14.59 -7.21 0.50
C VAL A 27 13.37 -7.61 -0.32
N TRP A 28 12.55 -6.66 -0.78
CA TRP A 28 11.34 -6.98 -1.57
C TRP A 28 11.65 -7.60 -2.94
N GLY A 29 12.80 -7.29 -3.51
CA GLY A 29 13.28 -7.93 -4.74
C GLY A 29 12.53 -7.54 -6.02
N GLY A 30 11.79 -6.42 -6.00
CA GLY A 30 11.02 -5.96 -7.15
C GLY A 30 10.49 -4.55 -7.01
N GLU A 31 9.46 -4.25 -7.79
CA GLU A 31 8.83 -2.93 -7.87
C GLU A 31 7.55 -2.81 -7.01
N ASP A 32 7.07 -3.93 -6.45
CA ASP A 32 5.82 -4.02 -5.71
C ASP A 32 6.13 -4.09 -4.20
N LEU A 33 5.98 -2.97 -3.49
CA LEU A 33 6.36 -2.82 -2.09
C LEU A 33 5.16 -3.00 -1.14
N HIS A 34 4.37 -4.05 -1.35
CA HIS A 34 3.15 -4.35 -0.57
C HIS A 34 3.05 -5.83 -0.23
N ILE A 35 2.08 -6.21 0.60
CA ILE A 35 1.84 -7.58 1.02
C ILE A 35 1.51 -8.47 -0.19
N GLY A 36 2.16 -9.63 -0.23
CA GLY A 36 2.02 -10.61 -1.30
C GLY A 36 1.02 -11.71 -0.99
N THR A 37 0.42 -12.28 -2.04
CA THR A 37 -0.41 -13.49 -1.99
C THR A 37 0.46 -14.70 -2.28
N TYR A 38 0.81 -15.45 -1.24
CA TYR A 38 1.63 -16.67 -1.31
C TYR A 38 0.75 -17.88 -1.62
N ARG A 39 1.22 -18.75 -2.49
CA ARG A 39 0.59 -20.06 -2.80
C ARG A 39 1.40 -21.21 -2.24
N LEU A 40 2.73 -21.04 -2.24
CA LEU A 40 3.68 -22.02 -1.76
C LEU A 40 4.67 -21.35 -0.78
N PRO A 41 5.22 -22.08 0.20
CA PRO A 41 6.18 -21.52 1.15
C PRO A 41 7.46 -20.97 0.50
N GLU A 42 7.85 -21.52 -0.67
CA GLU A 42 9.02 -21.13 -1.45
C GLU A 42 8.80 -19.92 -2.35
N ASP A 43 7.56 -19.44 -2.49
CA ASP A 43 7.27 -18.24 -3.30
C ASP A 43 8.16 -17.08 -2.82
N SER A 44 8.78 -16.39 -3.77
CA SER A 44 9.50 -15.16 -3.46
C SER A 44 8.54 -14.01 -3.12
N ILE A 45 9.04 -13.01 -2.38
CA ILE A 45 8.28 -11.79 -2.10
C ILE A 45 7.81 -11.15 -3.41
N PHE A 46 8.71 -11.05 -4.40
CA PHE A 46 8.41 -10.49 -5.72
C PHE A 46 7.22 -11.19 -6.42
N GLU A 47 7.23 -12.52 -6.47
CA GLU A 47 6.14 -13.29 -7.11
C GLU A 47 4.83 -13.14 -6.37
N ALA A 48 4.87 -13.19 -5.04
CA ALA A 48 3.70 -13.06 -4.20
C ALA A 48 3.08 -11.64 -4.29
N SER A 49 3.90 -10.58 -4.22
CA SER A 49 3.44 -9.18 -4.35
C SER A 49 2.87 -8.92 -5.75
N ARG A 50 3.54 -9.37 -6.80
CA ARG A 50 3.00 -9.28 -8.19
C ARG A 50 1.68 -10.06 -8.36
N ARG A 51 1.48 -11.13 -7.61
CA ARG A 51 0.23 -11.91 -7.63
C ARG A 51 -0.92 -11.13 -7.00
N THR A 52 -0.67 -10.35 -5.96
CA THR A 52 -1.65 -9.42 -5.38
C THR A 52 -2.11 -8.39 -6.41
N VAL A 53 -1.18 -7.73 -7.12
CA VAL A 53 -1.51 -6.79 -8.20
C VAL A 53 -2.41 -7.44 -9.25
N LYS A 54 -2.05 -8.64 -9.71
CA LYS A 54 -2.85 -9.40 -10.69
C LYS A 54 -4.24 -9.75 -10.16
N ARG A 55 -4.36 -10.13 -8.87
CA ARG A 55 -5.65 -10.45 -8.24
C ARG A 55 -6.55 -9.24 -8.20
N MET A 56 -6.03 -8.10 -7.75
CA MET A 56 -6.77 -6.84 -7.70
C MET A 56 -7.21 -6.40 -9.09
N ALA A 57 -6.31 -6.44 -10.07
CA ALA A 57 -6.65 -6.06 -11.45
C ALA A 57 -7.74 -6.94 -12.06
N ALA A 58 -7.77 -8.23 -11.71
CA ALA A 58 -8.80 -9.15 -12.20
C ALA A 58 -10.21 -8.90 -11.60
N LEU A 59 -10.33 -8.07 -10.56
CA LEU A 59 -11.63 -7.67 -10.00
C LEU A 59 -12.26 -6.52 -10.77
N SER A 60 -11.45 -5.63 -11.36
CA SER A 60 -11.98 -4.45 -12.04
C SER A 60 -12.62 -4.79 -13.37
N ALA A 61 -13.85 -4.30 -13.56
CA ALA A 61 -14.53 -4.33 -14.84
C ALA A 61 -14.11 -3.16 -15.75
N ASN A 62 -13.49 -2.12 -15.20
CA ASN A 62 -13.18 -0.86 -15.89
C ASN A 62 -11.81 -0.85 -16.58
N LEU A 63 -10.91 -1.77 -16.25
CA LEU A 63 -9.54 -1.78 -16.81
C LEU A 63 -9.53 -2.03 -18.32
N SER A 64 -9.09 -1.02 -19.08
CA SER A 64 -8.98 -1.02 -20.54
C SER A 64 -8.03 0.10 -20.97
N ASP A 65 -7.77 0.23 -22.27
CA ASP A 65 -6.97 1.31 -22.87
C ASP A 65 -7.65 2.71 -22.80
N ARG A 66 -8.91 2.77 -22.37
CA ARG A 66 -9.65 4.00 -22.13
C ARG A 66 -9.79 4.37 -20.66
N CYS A 67 -9.36 3.49 -19.78
CA CYS A 67 -9.45 3.67 -18.33
C CYS A 67 -8.41 4.69 -17.84
N THR A 68 -8.86 5.56 -16.93
CA THR A 68 -7.98 6.44 -16.14
C THR A 68 -7.92 5.92 -14.72
N VAL A 69 -6.72 5.62 -14.23
CA VAL A 69 -6.47 5.07 -12.89
C VAL A 69 -5.76 6.11 -12.02
N LEU A 70 -6.19 6.24 -10.77
CA LEU A 70 -5.45 6.96 -9.73
C LEU A 70 -4.89 5.93 -8.74
N ASP A 71 -3.56 5.86 -8.61
CA ASP A 71 -2.84 4.99 -7.68
C ASP A 71 -2.42 5.80 -6.45
N LEU A 72 -3.12 5.59 -5.33
CA LEU A 72 -2.91 6.31 -4.06
C LEU A 72 -1.82 5.64 -3.23
N GLY A 73 -0.78 6.38 -2.90
CA GLY A 73 0.41 5.83 -2.25
C GLY A 73 1.20 4.95 -3.21
N SER A 74 1.40 5.43 -4.45
CA SER A 74 1.96 4.65 -5.55
C SER A 74 3.42 4.19 -5.34
N GLY A 75 4.11 4.70 -4.31
CA GLY A 75 5.51 4.37 -4.03
C GLY A 75 6.39 4.52 -5.26
N ILE A 76 7.19 3.51 -5.57
CA ILE A 76 8.04 3.50 -6.78
C ILE A 76 7.32 3.04 -8.05
N GLY A 77 6.00 2.84 -8.03
CA GLY A 77 5.14 2.66 -9.20
C GLY A 77 5.07 1.25 -9.79
N GLY A 78 5.28 0.21 -9.01
CA GLY A 78 5.19 -1.17 -9.49
C GLY A 78 3.82 -1.52 -10.08
N SER A 79 2.75 -1.21 -9.33
CA SER A 79 1.36 -1.42 -9.76
C SER A 79 1.01 -0.53 -10.96
N ALA A 80 1.37 0.75 -10.92
CA ALA A 80 1.14 1.69 -12.02
C ALA A 80 1.73 1.18 -13.34
N ARG A 81 2.99 0.71 -13.33
CA ARG A 81 3.63 0.14 -14.51
C ARG A 81 2.98 -1.17 -14.96
N TYR A 82 2.57 -2.03 -14.03
CA TYR A 82 1.84 -3.24 -14.40
C TYR A 82 0.53 -2.92 -15.12
N LEU A 83 -0.27 -1.99 -14.58
CA LEU A 83 -1.54 -1.57 -15.15
C LEU A 83 -1.34 -0.94 -16.54
N ALA A 84 -0.42 0.01 -16.65
CA ALA A 84 -0.11 0.67 -17.92
C ALA A 84 0.39 -0.31 -18.99
N LYS A 85 1.26 -1.27 -18.65
CA LYS A 85 1.76 -2.29 -19.59
C LYS A 85 0.67 -3.25 -20.04
N THR A 86 -0.14 -3.72 -19.09
CA THR A 86 -1.09 -4.81 -19.34
C THR A 86 -2.35 -4.33 -20.03
N TYR A 87 -2.88 -3.18 -19.58
CA TYR A 87 -4.18 -2.67 -20.02
C TYR A 87 -4.09 -1.43 -20.91
N ARG A 88 -2.89 -0.85 -21.06
CA ARG A 88 -2.65 0.38 -21.83
C ARG A 88 -3.40 1.60 -21.31
N CYS A 89 -3.87 1.54 -20.06
CA CYS A 89 -4.59 2.61 -19.40
C CYS A 89 -3.65 3.78 -19.02
N GLN A 90 -4.25 4.96 -18.81
CA GLN A 90 -3.57 6.12 -18.23
C GLN A 90 -3.55 5.96 -16.71
N VAL A 91 -2.40 6.16 -16.09
CA VAL A 91 -2.25 6.06 -14.63
C VAL A 91 -1.69 7.35 -14.07
N VAL A 92 -2.29 7.84 -12.99
CA VAL A 92 -1.73 8.91 -12.16
C VAL A 92 -1.29 8.28 -10.85
N GLY A 93 0.02 8.28 -10.58
CA GLY A 93 0.56 7.89 -9.28
C GLY A 93 0.62 9.11 -8.36
N LEU A 94 -0.11 9.06 -7.24
CA LEU A 94 -0.07 10.06 -6.18
C LEU A 94 0.69 9.50 -4.99
N ASN A 95 1.79 10.14 -4.59
CA ASN A 95 2.58 9.68 -3.46
C ASN A 95 3.24 10.85 -2.73
N LEU A 96 3.52 10.65 -1.44
CA LEU A 96 4.03 11.69 -0.56
C LEU A 96 5.56 11.86 -0.63
N SER A 97 6.30 10.77 -0.82
CA SER A 97 7.77 10.75 -0.84
C SER A 97 8.31 11.22 -2.19
N GLU A 98 8.97 12.36 -2.21
CA GLU A 98 9.60 12.91 -3.42
C GLU A 98 10.73 12.01 -3.94
N VAL A 99 11.45 11.32 -3.05
CA VAL A 99 12.54 10.39 -3.39
C VAL A 99 11.98 9.19 -4.15
N GLU A 100 10.87 8.61 -3.66
CA GLU A 100 10.18 7.52 -4.36
C GLU A 100 9.59 8.00 -5.69
N ASN A 101 9.01 9.20 -5.73
CA ASN A 101 8.41 9.78 -6.92
C ASN A 101 9.46 10.05 -8.02
N GLU A 102 10.64 10.54 -7.67
CA GLU A 102 11.74 10.70 -8.63
C GLU A 102 12.17 9.34 -9.22
N ARG A 103 12.29 8.34 -8.37
CA ARG A 103 12.57 6.97 -8.79
C ARG A 103 11.46 6.40 -9.67
N HIS A 104 10.20 6.62 -9.29
CA HIS A 104 9.03 6.23 -10.08
C HIS A 104 9.10 6.82 -11.49
N ARG A 105 9.33 8.14 -11.62
CA ARG A 105 9.47 8.83 -12.91
C ARG A 105 10.61 8.25 -13.73
N LYS A 106 11.78 8.03 -13.11
CA LYS A 106 12.95 7.44 -13.77
C LYS A 106 12.66 6.04 -14.31
N MET A 107 12.08 5.16 -13.49
CA MET A 107 11.73 3.81 -13.91
C MET A 107 10.66 3.78 -15.02
N ASN A 108 9.73 4.73 -15.02
CA ASN A 108 8.75 4.87 -16.11
C ASN A 108 9.44 5.22 -17.44
N MET A 109 10.38 6.16 -17.43
CA MET A 109 11.19 6.52 -18.63
C MET A 109 12.02 5.34 -19.11
N GLU A 110 12.73 4.66 -18.20
CA GLU A 110 13.56 3.50 -18.54
C GLU A 110 12.77 2.36 -19.18
N GLN A 111 11.47 2.24 -18.83
CA GLN A 111 10.57 1.23 -19.37
C GLN A 111 9.67 1.74 -20.51
N GLY A 112 9.84 3.01 -20.93
CA GLY A 112 9.07 3.62 -22.01
C GLY A 112 7.58 3.80 -21.70
N LEU A 113 7.24 4.03 -20.42
CA LEU A 113 5.86 4.15 -19.92
C LEU A 113 5.52 5.57 -19.43
N ASP A 114 6.44 6.50 -19.54
CA ASP A 114 6.28 7.91 -19.13
C ASP A 114 5.12 8.62 -19.87
N HIS A 115 4.79 8.17 -21.07
CA HIS A 115 3.63 8.66 -21.83
C HIS A 115 2.27 8.13 -21.33
N LEU A 116 2.25 7.09 -20.49
CA LEU A 116 1.04 6.51 -19.87
C LEU A 116 0.94 6.79 -18.37
N ILE A 117 2.04 7.18 -17.71
CA ILE A 117 2.08 7.31 -16.25
C ILE A 117 2.54 8.72 -15.87
N GLU A 118 1.62 9.49 -15.30
CA GLU A 118 1.91 10.76 -14.61
C GLU A 118 2.24 10.46 -13.14
N VAL A 119 3.24 11.13 -12.56
CA VAL A 119 3.58 11.03 -11.13
C VAL A 119 3.46 12.39 -10.48
N ILE A 120 2.62 12.51 -9.46
CA ILE A 120 2.38 13.76 -8.73
C ILE A 120 2.75 13.61 -7.26
N ASP A 121 3.38 14.66 -6.73
CA ASP A 121 3.69 14.79 -5.32
C ASP A 121 2.45 15.31 -4.59
N GLY A 122 1.97 14.60 -3.57
CA GLY A 122 0.77 15.03 -2.85
C GLY A 122 0.29 14.05 -1.78
N ASN A 123 -0.71 14.55 -1.04
CA ASN A 123 -1.36 13.81 0.04
C ASN A 123 -2.73 13.30 -0.43
N PHE A 124 -3.02 12.03 -0.22
CA PHE A 124 -4.29 11.41 -0.60
C PHE A 124 -5.48 11.86 0.29
N GLU A 125 -5.25 12.55 1.41
CA GLU A 125 -6.31 13.22 2.18
C GLU A 125 -6.83 14.50 1.49
N SER A 126 -6.12 14.99 0.44
CA SER A 126 -6.51 16.13 -0.39
C SER A 126 -5.98 15.92 -1.80
N ILE A 127 -6.71 15.17 -2.61
CA ILE A 127 -6.29 14.77 -3.96
C ILE A 127 -6.36 15.97 -4.91
N PRO A 128 -5.23 16.41 -5.53
CA PRO A 128 -5.19 17.60 -6.38
C PRO A 128 -5.68 17.31 -7.81
N LYS A 129 -6.85 16.68 -7.91
CA LYS A 129 -7.53 16.37 -9.17
C LYS A 129 -9.02 16.73 -9.06
N PRO A 130 -9.67 17.11 -10.16
CA PRO A 130 -11.10 17.44 -10.17
C PRO A 130 -11.99 16.25 -9.78
N ASP A 131 -13.25 16.54 -9.43
CA ASP A 131 -14.28 15.55 -9.23
C ASP A 131 -14.50 14.71 -10.51
N ALA A 132 -14.91 13.46 -10.35
CA ALA A 132 -15.27 12.56 -11.45
C ALA A 132 -14.21 12.47 -12.57
N SER A 133 -12.92 12.34 -12.17
CA SER A 133 -11.77 12.28 -13.09
C SER A 133 -11.32 10.87 -13.43
N PHE A 134 -11.59 9.88 -12.55
CA PHE A 134 -11.02 8.54 -12.64
C PHE A 134 -12.07 7.45 -12.77
N ASP A 135 -11.76 6.43 -13.56
CA ASP A 135 -12.57 5.22 -13.70
C ASP A 135 -12.24 4.20 -12.62
N LEU A 136 -10.99 4.25 -12.10
CA LEU A 136 -10.51 3.38 -11.03
C LEU A 136 -9.62 4.17 -10.07
N VAL A 137 -9.90 4.04 -8.77
CA VAL A 137 -8.97 4.40 -7.69
C VAL A 137 -8.36 3.11 -7.14
N TRP A 138 -7.05 3.09 -7.10
CA TRP A 138 -6.23 1.95 -6.65
C TRP A 138 -5.39 2.35 -5.45
N SER A 139 -5.18 1.43 -4.50
CA SER A 139 -4.21 1.62 -3.42
C SER A 139 -3.75 0.29 -2.87
N GLN A 140 -2.48 0.18 -2.47
CA GLN A 140 -1.96 -1.04 -1.87
C GLN A 140 -1.15 -0.71 -0.62
N ASP A 141 -1.70 -1.12 0.54
CA ASP A 141 -1.08 -1.05 1.85
C ASP A 141 -0.54 0.35 2.20
N ALA A 142 -1.25 1.40 1.76
CA ALA A 142 -0.87 2.79 1.95
C ALA A 142 -1.84 3.58 2.83
N ILE A 143 -3.14 3.27 2.79
CA ILE A 143 -4.18 4.03 3.51
C ILE A 143 -3.97 3.95 5.04
N LEU A 144 -3.37 2.87 5.56
CA LEU A 144 -3.03 2.75 6.98
C LEU A 144 -2.22 3.93 7.51
N HIS A 145 -1.40 4.58 6.67
CA HIS A 145 -0.57 5.72 7.04
C HIS A 145 -1.32 7.04 7.18
N SER A 146 -2.60 7.09 6.76
CA SER A 146 -3.44 8.28 6.95
C SER A 146 -3.85 8.43 8.41
N ALA A 147 -3.77 9.66 8.91
CA ALA A 147 -4.40 10.02 10.18
C ALA A 147 -5.93 10.14 10.06
N ASN A 148 -6.45 10.35 8.84
CA ASN A 148 -7.87 10.51 8.55
C ASN A 148 -8.31 9.62 7.38
N ARG A 149 -8.38 8.31 7.60
CA ARG A 149 -8.75 7.31 6.56
C ARG A 149 -10.14 7.53 5.98
N GLY A 150 -11.07 8.07 6.78
CA GLY A 150 -12.40 8.47 6.29
C GLY A 150 -12.32 9.56 5.22
N GLN A 151 -11.43 10.54 5.40
CA GLN A 151 -11.18 11.58 4.42
C GLN A 151 -10.56 11.02 3.13
N VAL A 152 -9.66 10.02 3.22
CA VAL A 152 -9.10 9.35 2.05
C VAL A 152 -10.19 8.69 1.21
N LEU A 153 -11.12 7.95 1.86
CA LEU A 153 -12.25 7.33 1.16
C LEU A 153 -13.18 8.39 0.55
N SER A 154 -13.42 9.50 1.26
CA SER A 154 -14.23 10.62 0.75
C SER A 154 -13.60 11.25 -0.50
N GLU A 155 -12.30 11.52 -0.49
CA GLU A 155 -11.57 12.06 -1.63
C GLU A 155 -11.53 11.06 -2.81
N ALA A 156 -11.30 9.76 -2.52
CA ALA A 156 -11.39 8.71 -3.53
C ALA A 156 -12.78 8.67 -4.18
N ASN A 157 -13.85 8.74 -3.38
CA ASN A 157 -15.22 8.82 -3.89
C ASN A 157 -15.46 10.09 -4.71
N ARG A 158 -14.94 11.24 -4.26
CA ARG A 158 -15.09 12.51 -4.99
C ARG A 158 -14.49 12.44 -6.39
N VAL A 159 -13.28 11.92 -6.52
CA VAL A 159 -12.57 11.86 -7.80
C VAL A 159 -13.01 10.72 -8.71
N LEU A 160 -13.73 9.71 -8.19
CA LEU A 160 -14.33 8.66 -9.01
C LEU A 160 -15.48 9.19 -9.85
N LYS A 161 -15.53 8.78 -11.11
CA LYS A 161 -16.67 8.95 -12.01
C LYS A 161 -17.86 8.10 -11.53
N PRO A 162 -19.12 8.44 -11.90
CA PRO A 162 -20.23 7.49 -11.77
C PRO A 162 -19.89 6.15 -12.45
N GLY A 163 -20.15 5.03 -11.79
CA GLY A 163 -19.74 3.67 -12.23
C GLY A 163 -18.27 3.34 -12.01
N GLY A 164 -17.47 4.29 -11.52
CA GLY A 164 -16.06 4.09 -11.19
C GLY A 164 -15.86 3.18 -9.97
N GLU A 165 -14.72 2.54 -9.91
CA GLU A 165 -14.39 1.53 -8.89
C GLU A 165 -13.26 1.99 -7.99
N MET A 166 -13.29 1.58 -6.71
CA MET A 166 -12.16 1.68 -5.78
C MET A 166 -11.74 0.26 -5.39
N ILE A 167 -10.47 -0.10 -5.65
CA ILE A 167 -9.91 -1.39 -5.28
C ILE A 167 -8.63 -1.13 -4.47
N PHE A 168 -8.59 -1.66 -3.26
CA PHE A 168 -7.41 -1.46 -2.40
C PHE A 168 -7.17 -2.65 -1.48
N THR A 169 -5.93 -2.74 -1.01
CA THR A 169 -5.54 -3.60 0.12
C THR A 169 -5.05 -2.75 1.28
N ASP A 170 -5.23 -3.25 2.51
CA ASP A 170 -4.68 -2.57 3.68
C ASP A 170 -4.49 -3.53 4.86
N PRO A 171 -3.39 -3.40 5.63
CA PRO A 171 -3.27 -4.02 6.93
C PRO A 171 -4.19 -3.35 7.95
N MET A 172 -4.88 -4.15 8.76
CA MET A 172 -5.90 -3.68 9.68
C MET A 172 -5.78 -4.37 11.03
N GLN A 173 -6.31 -3.73 12.06
CA GLN A 173 -6.62 -4.41 13.31
C GLN A 173 -7.96 -5.14 13.19
N THR A 174 -8.13 -6.24 13.94
CA THR A 174 -9.44 -6.88 14.09
C THR A 174 -10.32 -6.10 15.08
N GLU A 175 -11.63 -6.34 15.07
CA GLU A 175 -12.57 -5.65 15.96
C GLU A 175 -12.26 -5.91 17.45
N ASP A 176 -11.75 -7.12 17.76
CA ASP A 176 -11.40 -7.56 19.12
C ASP A 176 -9.89 -7.52 19.38
N CYS A 177 -9.18 -6.58 18.76
CA CYS A 177 -7.72 -6.47 18.89
C CYS A 177 -7.32 -6.05 20.31
N PHE A 178 -6.38 -6.78 20.93
CA PHE A 178 -5.77 -6.38 22.18
C PHE A 178 -4.60 -5.41 21.96
N HIS A 179 -4.55 -4.35 22.75
CA HIS A 179 -3.55 -3.28 22.67
C HIS A 179 -2.11 -3.80 22.75
N GLU A 180 -1.85 -4.83 23.55
CA GLU A 180 -0.51 -5.42 23.68
C GLU A 180 0.09 -5.93 22.37
N PHE A 181 -0.76 -6.34 21.40
CA PHE A 181 -0.31 -6.75 20.07
C PHE A 181 -0.24 -5.57 19.08
N LEU A 182 -1.08 -4.55 19.30
CA LEU A 182 -1.20 -3.41 18.41
C LEU A 182 -0.16 -2.32 18.71
N ASP A 183 0.05 -2.00 19.99
CA ASP A 183 0.90 -0.89 20.41
C ASP A 183 2.34 -0.94 19.84
N PRO A 184 3.06 -2.09 19.81
CA PRO A 184 4.39 -2.15 19.22
C PRO A 184 4.40 -1.85 17.71
N ILE A 185 3.30 -2.19 17.00
CA ILE A 185 3.14 -1.92 15.57
C ILE A 185 2.89 -0.43 15.36
N LEU A 186 1.96 0.15 16.14
CA LEU A 186 1.63 1.57 16.07
C LEU A 186 2.82 2.47 16.38
N GLN A 187 3.56 2.14 17.44
CA GLN A 187 4.77 2.88 17.84
C GLN A 187 5.80 2.89 16.72
N ARG A 188 6.06 1.74 16.08
CA ARG A 188 7.02 1.62 14.98
C ARG A 188 6.61 2.45 13.76
N LEU A 189 5.32 2.49 13.45
CA LEU A 189 4.79 3.20 12.27
C LEU A 189 4.41 4.65 12.59
N PHE A 190 4.58 5.09 13.84
CA PHE A 190 4.14 6.41 14.34
C PHE A 190 2.65 6.65 14.10
N LEU A 191 1.84 5.59 14.19
CA LEU A 191 0.38 5.64 14.01
C LEU A 191 -0.34 5.65 15.36
N GLN A 192 -1.57 6.17 15.36
CA GLN A 192 -2.45 6.15 16.54
C GLN A 192 -3.37 4.94 16.57
N SER A 193 -3.69 4.39 15.41
CA SER A 193 -4.58 3.24 15.24
C SER A 193 -4.36 2.60 13.86
N LEU A 194 -4.84 1.38 13.67
CA LEU A 194 -5.17 0.83 12.36
C LEU A 194 -6.69 0.89 12.15
N ALA A 195 -7.14 0.89 10.90
CA ALA A 195 -8.55 0.69 10.60
C ALA A 195 -8.97 -0.74 10.95
N THR A 196 -10.29 -0.96 11.06
CA THR A 196 -10.87 -2.31 11.07
C THR A 196 -11.55 -2.59 9.72
N PRO A 197 -11.82 -3.84 9.36
CA PRO A 197 -12.61 -4.18 8.18
C PRO A 197 -13.98 -3.50 8.15
N ASP A 198 -14.64 -3.45 9.30
CA ASP A 198 -15.95 -2.81 9.44
C ASP A 198 -15.88 -1.29 9.25
N PHE A 199 -14.81 -0.65 9.69
CA PHE A 199 -14.61 0.78 9.45
C PHE A 199 -14.63 1.10 7.95
N TYR A 200 -13.86 0.38 7.14
CA TYR A 200 -13.83 0.63 5.68
C TYR A 200 -15.17 0.36 5.02
N ARG A 201 -15.81 -0.74 5.36
CA ARG A 201 -17.12 -1.11 4.79
C ARG A 201 -18.21 -0.11 5.15
N ARG A 202 -18.32 0.31 6.43
CA ARG A 202 -19.30 1.31 6.86
C ARG A 202 -19.04 2.66 6.22
N THR A 203 -17.80 3.13 6.23
CA THR A 203 -17.43 4.40 5.58
C THR A 203 -17.79 4.39 4.10
N ALA A 204 -17.55 3.29 3.38
CA ALA A 204 -17.93 3.16 1.98
C ALA A 204 -19.46 3.28 1.79
N LEU A 205 -20.25 2.59 2.62
CA LEU A 205 -21.71 2.66 2.57
C LEU A 205 -22.22 4.06 2.91
N ASP A 206 -21.66 4.73 3.92
CA ASP A 206 -22.02 6.09 4.32
C ASP A 206 -21.72 7.11 3.20
N LEU A 207 -20.71 6.85 2.38
CA LEU A 207 -20.36 7.63 1.20
C LEU A 207 -21.20 7.28 -0.05
N GLY A 208 -22.14 6.34 0.05
CA GLY A 208 -22.97 5.89 -1.05
C GLY A 208 -22.25 4.96 -2.04
N LEU A 209 -21.14 4.35 -1.65
CA LEU A 209 -20.45 3.33 -2.44
C LEU A 209 -21.08 1.96 -2.24
N GLU A 210 -21.20 1.19 -3.30
CA GLU A 210 -21.57 -0.23 -3.23
C GLU A 210 -20.36 -1.08 -2.84
N VAL A 211 -20.51 -1.97 -1.87
CA VAL A 211 -19.48 -2.95 -1.49
C VAL A 211 -19.63 -4.18 -2.38
N LEU A 212 -18.76 -4.30 -3.41
CA LEU A 212 -18.79 -5.45 -4.33
C LEU A 212 -18.08 -6.67 -3.76
N ALA A 213 -16.96 -6.46 -3.06
CA ALA A 213 -16.21 -7.55 -2.43
C ALA A 213 -15.41 -7.07 -1.21
N TYR A 214 -15.24 -7.97 -0.26
CA TYR A 214 -14.22 -7.92 0.77
C TYR A 214 -13.63 -9.33 0.94
N GLU A 215 -12.32 -9.45 0.75
CA GLU A 215 -11.58 -10.69 0.93
C GLU A 215 -10.67 -10.54 2.16
N ASN A 216 -11.02 -11.21 3.25
CA ASN A 216 -10.18 -11.25 4.45
C ASN A 216 -9.09 -12.31 4.29
N GLN A 217 -7.82 -11.92 4.34
CA GLN A 217 -6.69 -12.81 4.08
C GLN A 217 -5.58 -12.68 5.15
N PRO A 218 -5.88 -12.89 6.44
CA PRO A 218 -4.93 -12.70 7.53
C PRO A 218 -3.67 -13.56 7.39
N GLN A 219 -3.81 -14.78 6.84
CA GLN A 219 -2.68 -15.68 6.65
C GLN A 219 -1.64 -15.12 5.66
N GLN A 220 -2.07 -14.33 4.67
CA GLN A 220 -1.14 -13.72 3.73
C GLN A 220 -0.26 -12.64 4.37
N LEU A 221 -0.80 -11.89 5.34
CA LEU A 221 -0.04 -10.97 6.15
C LEU A 221 1.06 -11.70 6.95
N VAL A 222 0.69 -12.79 7.63
CA VAL A 222 1.65 -13.61 8.40
C VAL A 222 2.74 -14.17 7.49
N ASN A 223 2.35 -14.78 6.37
CA ASN A 223 3.29 -15.36 5.39
C ASN A 223 4.26 -14.29 4.86
N HIS A 224 3.73 -13.12 4.52
CA HIS A 224 4.52 -12.03 3.96
C HIS A 224 5.55 -11.51 4.95
N TYR A 225 5.14 -11.12 6.14
CA TYR A 225 6.06 -10.56 7.13
C TYR A 225 7.05 -11.60 7.68
N ALA A 226 6.65 -12.88 7.76
CA ALA A 226 7.58 -13.98 8.06
C ALA A 226 8.65 -14.11 6.97
N LYS A 227 8.25 -14.05 5.70
CA LYS A 227 9.18 -14.11 4.56
C LYS A 227 10.11 -12.90 4.50
N VAL A 228 9.59 -11.69 4.76
CA VAL A 228 10.42 -10.47 4.85
C VAL A 228 11.43 -10.58 5.98
N LEU A 229 11.05 -11.13 7.15
CA LEU A 229 11.95 -11.36 8.27
C LEU A 229 13.05 -12.38 7.93
N GLU A 230 12.70 -13.47 7.25
CA GLU A 230 13.63 -14.49 6.75
C GLU A 230 14.66 -13.86 5.81
N GLU A 231 14.21 -13.14 4.77
CA GLU A 231 15.07 -12.48 3.77
C GLU A 231 15.95 -11.38 4.42
N THR A 232 15.39 -10.61 5.36
CA THR A 232 16.14 -9.60 6.11
C THR A 232 17.30 -10.24 6.89
N THR A 233 17.02 -11.37 7.55
CA THR A 233 18.01 -12.09 8.34
C THR A 233 19.09 -12.72 7.44
N ALA A 234 18.68 -13.34 6.35
CA ALA A 234 19.60 -13.97 5.39
C ALA A 234 20.52 -12.96 4.68
N ARG A 235 20.04 -11.73 4.47
CA ARG A 235 20.77 -10.66 3.77
C ARG A 235 21.37 -9.61 4.70
N GLU A 236 21.39 -9.84 6.01
CA GLU A 236 21.81 -8.84 7.00
C GLU A 236 23.19 -8.24 6.70
N GLN A 237 24.18 -9.09 6.41
CA GLN A 237 25.53 -8.61 6.10
C GLN A 237 25.55 -7.76 4.82
N MET A 238 24.87 -8.18 3.78
CA MET A 238 24.77 -7.43 2.53
C MET A 238 24.10 -6.06 2.74
N LEU A 239 23.09 -5.98 3.61
CA LEU A 239 22.41 -4.73 3.94
C LEU A 239 23.34 -3.77 4.71
N LYS A 240 24.13 -4.30 5.67
CA LYS A 240 25.17 -3.53 6.36
C LYS A 240 26.25 -3.03 5.41
N ASP A 241 26.70 -3.86 4.48
CA ASP A 241 27.69 -3.47 3.46
C ASP A 241 27.18 -2.37 2.51
N LYS A 242 25.83 -2.26 2.34
CA LYS A 242 25.17 -1.19 1.61
C LYS A 242 24.88 0.07 2.45
N GLY A 243 25.33 0.09 3.71
CA GLY A 243 25.20 1.24 4.59
C GLY A 243 23.92 1.29 5.41
N VAL A 244 23.09 0.23 5.43
CA VAL A 244 21.93 0.17 6.34
C VAL A 244 22.43 -0.01 7.77
N SER A 245 21.98 0.83 8.69
CA SER A 245 22.43 0.84 10.07
C SER A 245 21.97 -0.43 10.82
N GLU A 246 22.81 -0.88 11.78
CA GLU A 246 22.48 -2.05 12.60
C GLU A 246 21.24 -1.79 13.47
N GLU A 247 21.10 -0.58 13.98
CA GLU A 247 19.96 -0.13 14.77
C GLU A 247 18.65 -0.25 13.95
N TYR A 248 18.66 0.24 12.70
CA TYR A 248 17.52 0.11 11.79
C TYR A 248 17.15 -1.36 11.52
N LEU A 249 18.16 -2.21 11.23
CA LEU A 249 17.93 -3.63 10.97
C LEU A 249 17.35 -4.37 12.18
N GLN A 250 17.84 -4.07 13.38
CA GLN A 250 17.32 -4.66 14.62
C GLN A 250 15.87 -4.22 14.85
N HIS A 251 15.60 -2.92 14.75
CA HIS A 251 14.26 -2.36 14.89
C HIS A 251 13.29 -2.93 13.85
N MET A 252 13.75 -3.09 12.59
CA MET A 252 12.97 -3.69 11.52
C MET A 252 12.62 -5.16 11.84
N LYS A 253 13.58 -5.98 12.25
CA LYS A 253 13.35 -7.39 12.60
C LYS A 253 12.37 -7.55 13.76
N GLU A 254 12.45 -6.69 14.77
CA GLU A 254 11.49 -6.68 15.89
C GLU A 254 10.09 -6.30 15.42
N GLY A 255 9.97 -5.26 14.60
CA GLY A 255 8.70 -4.85 14.02
C GLY A 255 8.06 -5.95 13.18
N LEU A 256 8.83 -6.62 12.32
CA LEU A 256 8.34 -7.75 11.51
C LEU A 256 7.83 -8.90 12.37
N LYS A 257 8.51 -9.23 13.48
CA LYS A 257 8.03 -10.23 14.45
C LYS A 257 6.68 -9.83 15.06
N ASN A 258 6.50 -8.55 15.40
CA ASN A 258 5.23 -8.07 15.96
C ASN A 258 4.07 -8.22 14.97
N TRP A 259 4.30 -7.94 13.68
CA TRP A 259 3.31 -8.20 12.63
C TRP A 259 2.95 -9.68 12.52
N VAL A 260 3.96 -10.58 12.53
CA VAL A 260 3.75 -12.03 12.49
C VAL A 260 2.96 -12.50 13.71
N LEU A 261 3.32 -12.07 14.91
CA LEU A 261 2.63 -12.44 16.15
C LEU A 261 1.19 -11.92 16.17
N GLY A 262 0.99 -10.62 15.87
CA GLY A 262 -0.34 -10.02 15.83
C GLY A 262 -1.28 -10.73 14.84
N GLY A 263 -0.76 -11.07 13.65
CA GLY A 263 -1.53 -11.83 12.65
C GLY A 263 -1.79 -13.27 13.07
N THR A 264 -0.80 -13.97 13.65
CA THR A 264 -0.92 -15.37 14.11
C THR A 264 -1.95 -15.50 15.24
N TYR A 265 -2.01 -14.54 16.14
CA TYR A 265 -2.99 -14.52 17.25
C TYR A 265 -4.33 -13.90 16.86
N GLY A 266 -4.50 -13.48 15.61
CA GLY A 266 -5.79 -12.99 15.10
C GLY A 266 -6.14 -11.55 15.50
N HIS A 267 -5.16 -10.74 15.93
CA HIS A 267 -5.34 -9.35 16.30
C HIS A 267 -5.13 -8.39 15.13
N ILE A 268 -4.33 -8.82 14.17
CA ILE A 268 -4.04 -8.07 12.94
C ILE A 268 -4.49 -8.88 11.74
N THR A 269 -5.05 -8.23 10.77
CA THR A 269 -5.50 -8.83 9.51
C THR A 269 -5.08 -8.00 8.31
N TRP A 270 -5.24 -8.55 7.14
CA TRP A 270 -5.05 -7.90 5.86
C TRP A 270 -6.17 -8.32 4.92
N GLY A 271 -6.63 -7.39 4.10
CA GLY A 271 -7.74 -7.69 3.21
C GLY A 271 -7.74 -6.84 1.96
N LEU A 272 -8.51 -7.32 0.98
CA LEU A 272 -8.76 -6.68 -0.28
C LEU A 272 -10.20 -6.21 -0.31
N PHE A 273 -10.40 -4.95 -0.68
CA PHE A 273 -11.70 -4.31 -0.83
C PHE A 273 -11.96 -3.93 -2.28
N HIS A 274 -13.20 -4.06 -2.71
CA HIS A 274 -13.68 -3.60 -4.00
C HIS A 274 -15.02 -2.90 -3.81
N PHE A 275 -15.04 -1.60 -4.10
CA PHE A 275 -16.20 -0.74 -4.02
C PHE A 275 -16.53 -0.14 -5.38
N ARG A 276 -17.78 0.28 -5.58
CA ARG A 276 -18.22 0.96 -6.79
C ARG A 276 -19.06 2.19 -6.45
N LYS A 277 -18.81 3.28 -7.16
CA LYS A 277 -19.63 4.50 -7.12
C LYS A 277 -20.84 4.36 -8.03
N HIS A 278 -22.03 4.73 -7.54
CA HIS A 278 -23.26 4.76 -8.33
C HIS A 278 -23.33 5.95 -9.33
#